data_1cc0c51ef8943a856b74048be069effc
#
_entry.id   1cc0c51ef8943a856b74048be069effc
#
_cell.length_a   1.000
_cell.length_b   1.000
_cell.length_c   1.000
_cell.angle_alpha   90.00
_cell.angle_beta   90.00
_cell.angle_gamma   90.00
#
_symmetry.space_group_name_H-M   'P 1'
#
loop_
_entity.id
_entity.type
_entity.pdbx_description
1 polymer ?
#
loop_
_entity_poly.entity_id
_entity_poly.type
_entity_poly.pdbx_seq_one_letter_code
_entity_poly.pdbx_strand_id
1 'polypeptide(L)'
;MVARWILQYVHANKKVTRLWISSQTDKAVKQGFKELKPAEKYDNLYESALARATADWLVGLNVTRALTVKYQDNLSAGRVQTPTLALVRRQEEKIEKFMPQKYYRIALRIGKQTAYMKQKNIYAIKERDEAEKKKRHLDNFKGQIKDINSKIKREPAPLLYDLTELQREANKRYGYSAKKTLSLVQSLYEIHKVVSYPRTDSRYLSNDIKATLMERLQAIRKYDSRAEEAIKNKAKVILKKVFNDSKVT
;
A
#
# COMPACT_ATOMS: atom_id res chain seq x y z
N MET A 1 -8.84 -20.41 -12.11
CA MET A 1 -9.71 -21.36 -11.37
C MET A 1 -11.05 -21.52 -12.08
N VAL A 2 -11.91 -20.50 -12.19
CA VAL A 2 -13.28 -20.60 -12.78
C VAL A 2 -13.28 -21.22 -14.19
N ALA A 3 -12.41 -20.76 -15.10
CA ALA A 3 -12.34 -21.32 -16.46
C ALA A 3 -12.07 -22.84 -16.47
N ARG A 4 -11.19 -23.35 -15.58
CA ARG A 4 -10.94 -24.79 -15.47
C ARG A 4 -12.15 -25.53 -14.92
N TRP A 5 -12.85 -24.99 -13.95
CA TRP A 5 -14.08 -25.59 -13.45
C TRP A 5 -15.14 -25.72 -14.54
N ILE A 6 -15.30 -24.68 -15.37
CA ILE A 6 -16.22 -24.74 -16.52
C ILE A 6 -15.80 -25.84 -17.49
N LEU A 7 -14.50 -25.88 -17.89
CA LEU A 7 -13.99 -26.90 -18.79
C LEU A 7 -14.17 -28.33 -18.24
N GLN A 8 -13.94 -28.52 -16.96
CA GLN A 8 -14.17 -29.80 -16.28
C GLN A 8 -15.66 -30.17 -16.23
N TYR A 9 -16.51 -29.21 -15.91
CA TYR A 9 -17.96 -29.43 -15.82
C TYR A 9 -18.58 -29.83 -17.17
N VAL A 10 -18.15 -29.19 -18.26
CA VAL A 10 -18.63 -29.51 -19.61
C VAL A 10 -17.85 -30.66 -20.28
N HIS A 11 -16.95 -31.33 -19.56
CA HIS A 11 -16.10 -32.42 -20.06
C HIS A 11 -15.39 -32.06 -21.38
N ALA A 12 -14.88 -30.83 -21.49
CA ALA A 12 -14.26 -30.33 -22.72
C ALA A 12 -12.94 -31.06 -23.00
N ASN A 13 -12.94 -31.86 -24.07
CA ASN A 13 -11.73 -32.57 -24.56
C ASN A 13 -11.11 -31.79 -25.72
N LYS A 14 -10.60 -30.61 -25.47
CA LYS A 14 -9.94 -29.75 -26.44
C LYS A 14 -8.59 -29.27 -25.90
N LYS A 15 -7.65 -29.04 -26.81
CA LYS A 15 -6.36 -28.43 -26.45
C LYS A 15 -6.59 -27.03 -25.92
N VAL A 16 -6.18 -26.78 -24.68
CA VAL A 16 -6.33 -25.50 -24.01
C VAL A 16 -4.98 -24.80 -23.94
N THR A 17 -4.94 -23.55 -24.37
CA THR A 17 -3.79 -22.68 -24.21
C THR A 17 -4.15 -21.48 -23.35
N ARG A 18 -3.18 -20.90 -22.68
CA ARG A 18 -3.37 -19.78 -21.79
C ARG A 18 -2.66 -18.52 -22.28
N LEU A 19 -3.42 -17.45 -22.38
CA LEU A 19 -2.94 -16.12 -22.60
C LEU A 19 -2.56 -15.51 -21.24
N TRP A 20 -1.35 -14.96 -21.14
CA TRP A 20 -0.89 -14.21 -19.98
C TRP A 20 -0.36 -12.86 -20.43
N ILE A 21 -1.02 -11.78 -20.03
CA ILE A 21 -0.65 -10.40 -20.36
C ILE A 21 -0.68 -9.54 -19.11
N SER A 22 0.29 -8.65 -18.99
CA SER A 22 0.39 -7.68 -17.86
C SER A 22 -0.04 -6.26 -18.28
N SER A 23 -0.38 -6.07 -19.55
CA SER A 23 -0.83 -4.80 -20.11
C SER A 23 -1.92 -5.04 -21.15
N GLN A 24 -2.83 -4.09 -21.32
CA GLN A 24 -3.93 -4.17 -22.29
C GLN A 24 -3.68 -3.30 -23.54
N THR A 25 -2.42 -2.93 -23.81
CA THR A 25 -2.08 -2.26 -25.06
C THR A 25 -2.18 -3.25 -26.23
N ASP A 26 -2.51 -2.76 -27.43
CA ASP A 26 -2.58 -3.58 -28.65
C ASP A 26 -1.30 -4.39 -28.89
N LYS A 27 -0.15 -3.77 -28.60
CA LYS A 27 1.16 -4.42 -28.69
C LYS A 27 1.29 -5.60 -27.72
N ALA A 28 0.91 -5.40 -26.45
CA ALA A 28 0.99 -6.45 -25.42
C ALA A 28 0.01 -7.61 -25.73
N VAL A 29 -1.19 -7.30 -26.19
CA VAL A 29 -2.19 -8.29 -26.58
C VAL A 29 -1.68 -9.12 -27.78
N LYS A 30 -1.21 -8.47 -28.86
CA LYS A 30 -0.65 -9.15 -30.04
C LYS A 30 0.54 -10.05 -29.67
N GLN A 31 1.43 -9.56 -28.80
CA GLN A 31 2.57 -10.34 -28.32
C GLN A 31 2.13 -11.53 -27.47
N GLY A 32 1.17 -11.33 -26.55
CA GLY A 32 0.63 -12.41 -25.72
C GLY A 32 0.02 -13.54 -26.53
N PHE A 33 -0.70 -13.25 -27.62
CA PHE A 33 -1.21 -14.28 -28.54
C PHE A 33 -0.12 -15.05 -29.28
N LYS A 34 1.04 -14.45 -29.55
CA LYS A 34 2.21 -15.16 -30.12
C LYS A 34 2.89 -16.07 -29.11
N GLU A 35 2.76 -15.77 -27.82
CA GLU A 35 3.43 -16.46 -26.69
C GLU A 35 2.47 -17.33 -25.86
N LEU A 36 1.39 -17.81 -26.48
CA LEU A 36 0.44 -18.71 -25.81
C LEU A 36 1.16 -19.93 -25.24
N LYS A 37 0.85 -20.26 -24.00
CA LYS A 37 1.44 -21.41 -23.28
C LYS A 37 0.40 -22.50 -23.08
N PRO A 38 0.81 -23.79 -23.11
CA PRO A 38 -0.07 -24.89 -22.76
C PRO A 38 -0.64 -24.73 -21.35
N ALA A 39 -1.89 -25.12 -21.14
CA ALA A 39 -2.58 -24.96 -19.86
C ALA A 39 -1.90 -25.73 -18.72
N GLU A 40 -1.26 -26.85 -19.04
CA GLU A 40 -0.57 -27.74 -18.10
C GLU A 40 0.58 -27.05 -17.36
N LYS A 41 1.22 -26.04 -17.97
CA LYS A 41 2.25 -25.23 -17.30
C LYS A 41 1.73 -24.44 -16.08
N TYR A 42 0.42 -24.35 -15.93
CA TYR A 42 -0.25 -23.63 -14.86
C TYR A 42 -0.99 -24.54 -13.87
N ASP A 43 -0.70 -25.86 -13.89
CA ASP A 43 -1.36 -26.82 -13.01
C ASP A 43 -1.03 -26.54 -11.55
N ASN A 44 0.23 -26.35 -11.20
CA ASN A 44 0.62 -26.00 -9.82
C ASN A 44 -0.04 -24.70 -9.32
N LEU A 45 -0.25 -23.71 -10.22
CA LEU A 45 -0.95 -22.48 -9.89
C LEU A 45 -2.45 -22.75 -9.64
N TYR A 46 -3.05 -23.65 -10.41
CA TYR A 46 -4.43 -24.07 -10.22
C TYR A 46 -4.60 -24.84 -8.91
N GLU A 47 -3.75 -25.81 -8.62
CA GLU A 47 -3.76 -26.60 -7.39
C GLU A 47 -3.60 -25.71 -6.15
N SER A 48 -2.68 -24.75 -6.19
CA SER A 48 -2.52 -23.76 -5.12
C SER A 48 -3.79 -22.93 -4.90
N ALA A 49 -4.45 -22.50 -5.98
CA ALA A 49 -5.70 -21.75 -5.88
C ALA A 49 -6.86 -22.61 -5.37
N LEU A 50 -6.91 -23.91 -5.76
CA LEU A 50 -7.90 -24.87 -5.30
C LEU A 50 -7.71 -25.18 -3.81
N ALA A 51 -6.50 -25.50 -3.39
CA ALA A 51 -6.17 -25.76 -1.98
C ALA A 51 -6.55 -24.57 -1.09
N ARG A 52 -6.26 -23.35 -1.53
CA ARG A 52 -6.65 -22.13 -0.83
C ARG A 52 -8.18 -22.00 -0.71
N ALA A 53 -8.91 -22.20 -1.80
CA ALA A 53 -10.38 -22.09 -1.80
C ALA A 53 -11.03 -23.16 -0.90
N THR A 54 -10.51 -24.40 -0.96
CA THR A 54 -10.97 -25.50 -0.12
C THR A 54 -10.70 -25.25 1.37
N ALA A 55 -9.50 -24.77 1.70
CA ALA A 55 -9.16 -24.43 3.08
C ALA A 55 -10.03 -23.27 3.61
N ASP A 56 -10.25 -22.23 2.82
CA ASP A 56 -11.13 -21.12 3.19
C ASP A 56 -12.56 -21.59 3.45
N TRP A 57 -13.07 -22.47 2.62
CA TRP A 57 -14.42 -23.02 2.77
C TRP A 57 -14.54 -23.93 4.01
N LEU A 58 -13.63 -24.91 4.16
CA LEU A 58 -13.67 -25.87 5.28
C LEU A 58 -13.49 -25.17 6.63
N VAL A 59 -12.45 -24.34 6.76
CA VAL A 59 -12.17 -23.64 8.02
C VAL A 59 -13.25 -22.61 8.31
N GLY A 60 -13.60 -21.76 7.33
CA GLY A 60 -14.61 -20.71 7.52
C GLY A 60 -15.97 -21.27 7.92
N LEU A 61 -16.45 -22.30 7.22
CA LEU A 61 -17.74 -22.92 7.49
C LEU A 61 -17.78 -23.60 8.87
N ASN A 62 -16.79 -24.47 9.15
CA ASN A 62 -16.80 -25.26 10.39
C ASN A 62 -16.61 -24.39 11.64
N VAL A 63 -15.69 -23.41 11.60
CA VAL A 63 -15.46 -22.52 12.74
C VAL A 63 -16.66 -21.59 12.94
N THR A 64 -17.25 -21.05 11.88
CA THR A 64 -18.48 -20.25 11.96
C THR A 64 -19.60 -21.03 12.62
N ARG A 65 -19.86 -22.26 12.16
CA ARG A 65 -20.91 -23.13 12.75
C ARG A 65 -20.63 -23.45 14.21
N ALA A 66 -19.39 -23.84 14.54
CA ALA A 66 -19.01 -24.14 15.92
C ALA A 66 -19.21 -22.95 16.87
N LEU A 67 -18.81 -21.74 16.44
CA LEU A 67 -19.00 -20.53 17.24
C LEU A 67 -20.48 -20.18 17.37
N THR A 68 -21.25 -20.23 16.28
CA THR A 68 -22.66 -19.92 16.28
C THR A 68 -23.45 -20.88 17.23
N VAL A 69 -23.15 -22.16 17.16
CA VAL A 69 -23.81 -23.18 18.04
C VAL A 69 -23.40 -23.00 19.50
N LYS A 70 -22.09 -22.76 19.75
CA LYS A 70 -21.56 -22.63 21.11
C LYS A 70 -22.10 -21.41 21.83
N TYR A 71 -22.18 -20.28 21.14
CA TYR A 71 -22.53 -18.99 21.74
C TYR A 71 -23.99 -18.59 21.50
N GLN A 72 -24.75 -19.36 20.75
CA GLN A 72 -26.16 -19.08 20.40
C GLN A 72 -26.36 -17.72 19.73
N ASP A 73 -25.33 -17.27 18.97
CA ASP A 73 -25.30 -15.97 18.31
C ASP A 73 -24.71 -16.11 16.90
N ASN A 74 -25.04 -15.19 16.00
CA ASN A 74 -24.55 -15.19 14.62
C ASN A 74 -23.10 -14.74 14.53
N LEU A 75 -22.17 -15.61 14.84
CA LEU A 75 -20.73 -15.37 14.83
C LEU A 75 -20.10 -15.94 13.57
N SER A 76 -19.39 -15.11 12.84
CA SER A 76 -18.65 -15.52 11.64
C SER A 76 -17.16 -15.57 11.89
N ALA A 77 -16.49 -16.56 11.29
CA ALA A 77 -15.05 -16.71 11.29
C ALA A 77 -14.51 -16.87 9.89
N GLY A 78 -13.28 -16.41 9.66
CA GLY A 78 -12.64 -16.53 8.37
C GLY A 78 -11.15 -16.24 8.40
N ARG A 79 -10.46 -16.70 7.40
CA ARG A 79 -9.00 -16.62 7.26
C ARG A 79 -8.44 -15.19 7.31
N VAL A 80 -9.21 -14.20 6.90
CA VAL A 80 -8.79 -12.79 6.89
C VAL A 80 -9.43 -12.01 8.05
N GLN A 81 -10.74 -12.13 8.21
CA GLN A 81 -11.48 -11.34 9.20
C GLN A 81 -11.08 -11.67 10.65
N THR A 82 -10.92 -12.94 11.00
CA THR A 82 -10.57 -13.35 12.36
C THR A 82 -9.17 -12.89 12.78
N PRO A 83 -8.10 -13.11 11.99
CA PRO A 83 -6.78 -12.57 12.32
C PRO A 83 -6.76 -11.03 12.37
N THR A 84 -7.52 -10.36 11.49
CA THR A 84 -7.61 -8.90 11.50
C THR A 84 -8.25 -8.40 12.80
N LEU A 85 -9.35 -9.01 13.22
CA LEU A 85 -9.99 -8.69 14.50
C LEU A 85 -9.05 -8.94 15.68
N ALA A 86 -8.31 -10.05 15.66
CA ALA A 86 -7.32 -10.35 16.70
C ALA A 86 -6.19 -9.30 16.78
N LEU A 87 -5.75 -8.76 15.63
CA LEU A 87 -4.76 -7.69 15.61
C LEU A 87 -5.33 -6.39 16.20
N VAL A 88 -6.56 -6.04 15.86
CA VAL A 88 -7.25 -4.87 16.44
C VAL A 88 -7.38 -5.04 17.95
N ARG A 89 -7.90 -6.18 18.41
CA ARG A 89 -8.06 -6.46 19.86
C ARG A 89 -6.72 -6.37 20.62
N ARG A 90 -5.65 -6.95 20.07
CA ARG A 90 -4.32 -6.85 20.68
C ARG A 90 -3.82 -5.40 20.77
N GLN A 91 -4.17 -4.57 19.81
CA GLN A 91 -3.81 -3.15 19.86
C GLN A 91 -4.63 -2.40 20.91
N GLU A 92 -5.92 -2.68 21.02
CA GLU A 92 -6.78 -2.12 22.08
C GLU A 92 -6.28 -2.49 23.47
N GLU A 93 -5.94 -3.77 23.70
CA GLU A 93 -5.36 -4.23 24.96
C GLU A 93 -4.06 -3.49 25.32
N LYS A 94 -3.22 -3.17 24.34
CA LYS A 94 -2.01 -2.36 24.58
C LYS A 94 -2.36 -0.92 24.97
N ILE A 95 -3.44 -0.38 24.42
CA ILE A 95 -3.91 0.96 24.74
C ILE A 95 -4.54 0.97 26.14
N GLU A 96 -5.40 -0.01 26.46
CA GLU A 96 -6.04 -0.18 27.78
C GLU A 96 -5.00 -0.35 28.90
N LYS A 97 -3.93 -1.11 28.62
CA LYS A 97 -2.83 -1.38 29.56
C LYS A 97 -1.70 -0.34 29.50
N PHE A 98 -1.88 0.72 28.72
CA PHE A 98 -0.85 1.72 28.56
C PHE A 98 -0.67 2.54 29.82
N MET A 99 0.51 2.45 30.43
CA MET A 99 0.93 3.28 31.55
C MET A 99 1.82 4.41 31.04
N PRO A 100 1.37 5.68 31.11
CA PRO A 100 2.17 6.80 30.65
C PRO A 100 3.43 6.95 31.50
N GLN A 101 4.58 7.02 30.83
CA GLN A 101 5.86 7.28 31.49
C GLN A 101 6.25 8.73 31.24
N LYS A 102 6.57 9.45 32.31
CA LYS A 102 7.14 10.79 32.21
C LYS A 102 8.60 10.71 31.78
N TYR A 103 9.00 11.60 30.91
CA TYR A 103 10.40 11.80 30.55
C TYR A 103 10.69 13.29 30.41
N TYR A 104 11.93 13.65 30.55
CA TYR A 104 12.41 15.02 30.53
C TYR A 104 13.35 15.22 29.37
N ARG A 105 13.33 16.40 28.76
CA ARG A 105 14.26 16.82 27.72
C ARG A 105 14.88 18.15 28.11
N ILE A 106 16.17 18.30 27.93
CA ILE A 106 16.85 19.55 28.09
C ILE A 106 16.85 20.25 26.75
N ALA A 107 16.30 21.45 26.72
CA ALA A 107 16.23 22.29 25.54
C ALA A 107 16.97 23.60 25.79
N LEU A 108 17.82 24.00 24.84
CA LEU A 108 18.48 25.29 24.82
C LEU A 108 17.83 26.18 23.76
N ARG A 109 17.37 27.34 24.17
CA ARG A 109 16.79 28.32 23.25
C ARG A 109 17.87 29.31 22.80
N ILE A 110 18.14 29.39 21.48
CA ILE A 110 19.13 30.25 20.86
C ILE A 110 18.38 31.14 19.86
N GLY A 111 18.05 32.35 20.25
CA GLY A 111 17.20 33.24 19.46
C GLY A 111 15.84 32.60 19.16
N LYS A 112 15.54 32.38 17.87
CA LYS A 112 14.29 31.72 17.40
C LYS A 112 14.38 30.20 17.30
N GLN A 113 15.55 29.60 17.53
CA GLN A 113 15.79 28.18 17.39
C GLN A 113 15.82 27.49 18.75
N THR A 114 15.41 26.21 18.77
CA THR A 114 15.51 25.36 19.94
C THR A 114 16.39 24.15 19.64
N ALA A 115 17.47 24.03 20.39
CA ALA A 115 18.37 22.88 20.33
C ALA A 115 18.03 21.92 21.48
N TYR A 116 18.07 20.63 21.25
CA TYR A 116 17.81 19.60 22.25
C TYR A 116 19.08 18.82 22.59
N MET A 117 19.32 18.64 23.87
CA MET A 117 20.42 17.81 24.34
C MET A 117 20.22 16.37 23.90
N LYS A 118 21.25 15.78 23.28
CA LYS A 118 21.29 14.38 22.85
C LYS A 118 22.40 13.64 23.56
N GLN A 119 22.06 12.55 24.24
CA GLN A 119 23.03 11.68 24.90
C GLN A 119 22.88 10.28 24.33
N LYS A 120 23.95 9.70 23.75
CA LYS A 120 23.95 8.35 23.14
C LYS A 120 22.75 8.11 22.21
N ASN A 121 22.42 9.08 21.36
CA ASN A 121 21.23 9.06 20.47
C ASN A 121 19.86 9.10 21.14
N ILE A 122 19.77 9.36 22.44
CA ILE A 122 18.52 9.46 23.19
C ILE A 122 18.31 10.91 23.60
N TYR A 123 17.10 11.42 23.40
CA TYR A 123 16.70 12.79 23.82
C TYR A 123 15.92 12.81 25.13
N ALA A 124 15.63 11.64 25.72
CA ALA A 124 14.78 11.50 26.87
C ALA A 124 15.60 11.09 28.10
N ILE A 125 15.39 11.80 29.21
CA ILE A 125 15.92 11.49 30.56
C ILE A 125 14.72 10.99 31.36
N LYS A 126 14.84 9.83 31.99
CA LYS A 126 13.73 9.23 32.73
C LYS A 126 13.56 9.86 34.12
N GLU A 127 14.67 10.15 34.78
CA GLU A 127 14.67 10.65 36.13
C GLU A 127 14.68 12.18 36.16
N ARG A 128 13.78 12.77 36.99
CA ARG A 128 13.67 14.23 37.12
C ARG A 128 14.93 14.83 37.70
N ASP A 129 15.45 14.23 38.75
CA ASP A 129 16.64 14.75 39.48
C ASP A 129 17.88 14.77 38.58
N GLU A 130 18.02 13.75 37.69
CA GLU A 130 19.08 13.71 36.70
C GLU A 130 18.93 14.86 35.68
N ALA A 131 17.70 15.11 35.23
CA ALA A 131 17.43 16.21 34.31
C ALA A 131 17.72 17.58 34.96
N GLU A 132 17.31 17.79 36.22
CA GLU A 132 17.56 19.01 36.93
C GLU A 132 19.02 19.24 37.27
N LYS A 133 19.78 18.21 37.63
CA LYS A 133 21.24 18.28 37.80
C LYS A 133 21.94 18.71 36.52
N LYS A 134 21.59 18.08 35.41
CA LYS A 134 22.15 18.44 34.12
C LYS A 134 21.79 19.87 33.69
N LYS A 135 20.53 20.31 33.93
CA LYS A 135 20.11 21.66 33.64
C LYS A 135 20.95 22.66 34.41
N ARG A 136 21.09 22.52 35.77
CA ARG A 136 21.90 23.41 36.62
C ARG A 136 23.36 23.48 36.17
N HIS A 137 23.93 22.37 35.73
CA HIS A 137 25.28 22.35 35.21
C HIS A 137 25.43 23.14 33.91
N LEU A 138 24.38 23.14 33.06
CA LEU A 138 24.38 23.82 31.78
C LEU A 138 23.98 25.31 31.86
N ASP A 139 23.23 25.74 32.89
CA ASP A 139 22.78 27.13 33.03
C ASP A 139 23.97 28.12 33.17
N ASN A 140 25.12 27.66 33.67
CA ASN A 140 26.31 28.49 33.86
C ASN A 140 27.38 28.27 32.74
N PHE A 141 27.05 27.55 31.68
CA PHE A 141 28.01 27.20 30.64
C PHE A 141 27.88 28.08 29.40
N LYS A 142 28.99 28.61 28.92
CA LYS A 142 29.04 29.26 27.61
C LYS A 142 29.21 28.20 26.52
N GLY A 143 28.18 28.02 25.73
CA GLY A 143 28.22 27.07 24.60
C GLY A 143 29.00 27.62 23.41
N GLN A 144 29.71 26.75 22.71
CA GLN A 144 30.35 27.05 21.43
C GLN A 144 29.77 26.15 20.35
N ILE A 145 29.53 26.72 19.14
CA ILE A 145 29.16 25.92 17.98
C ILE A 145 30.40 25.16 17.54
N LYS A 146 30.38 23.84 17.66
CA LYS A 146 31.50 23.00 17.32
C LYS A 146 31.51 22.59 15.86
N ASP A 147 30.35 22.40 15.27
CA ASP A 147 30.23 21.99 13.88
C ASP A 147 28.86 22.40 13.31
N ILE A 148 28.82 22.71 12.01
CA ILE A 148 27.62 23.04 11.26
C ILE A 148 27.58 22.15 10.03
N ASN A 149 26.67 21.18 10.04
CA ASN A 149 26.46 20.28 8.92
C ASN A 149 25.20 20.68 8.13
N SER A 150 25.36 21.02 6.87
CA SER A 150 24.27 21.26 5.94
C SER A 150 24.19 20.13 4.91
N LYS A 151 23.02 19.54 4.74
CA LYS A 151 22.79 18.51 3.72
C LYS A 151 21.56 18.86 2.90
N ILE A 152 21.72 18.89 1.60
CA ILE A 152 20.59 18.97 0.69
C ILE A 152 19.94 17.59 0.59
N LYS A 153 18.74 17.46 1.13
CA LYS A 153 17.93 16.24 1.00
C LYS A 153 17.03 16.38 -0.22
N ARG A 154 17.25 15.53 -1.21
CA ARG A 154 16.35 15.42 -2.37
C ARG A 154 15.30 14.36 -2.07
N GLU A 155 14.04 14.73 -2.06
CA GLU A 155 12.92 13.80 -1.95
C GLU A 155 12.43 13.46 -3.35
N PRO A 156 12.42 12.17 -3.72
CA PRO A 156 11.87 11.75 -5.00
C PRO A 156 10.34 11.91 -4.98
N ALA A 157 9.75 12.05 -6.17
CA ALA A 157 8.31 11.97 -6.30
C ALA A 157 7.77 10.65 -5.73
N PRO A 158 6.57 10.65 -5.14
CA PRO A 158 5.94 9.42 -4.63
C PRO A 158 5.71 8.42 -5.76
N LEU A 159 5.63 7.15 -5.42
CA LEU A 159 5.20 6.10 -6.35
C LEU A 159 3.73 6.26 -6.69
N LEU A 160 3.28 5.55 -7.72
CA LEU A 160 1.86 5.48 -8.07
C LEU A 160 1.05 4.84 -6.93
N TYR A 161 -0.26 5.05 -6.96
CA TYR A 161 -1.14 4.45 -5.98
C TYR A 161 -1.38 2.97 -6.28
N ASP A 162 -1.23 2.15 -5.26
CA ASP A 162 -1.99 0.92 -5.11
C ASP A 162 -3.31 1.21 -4.37
N LEU A 163 -4.17 0.20 -4.23
CA LEU A 163 -5.45 0.39 -3.55
C LEU A 163 -5.28 0.84 -2.08
N THR A 164 -4.34 0.28 -1.36
CA THR A 164 -4.12 0.57 0.06
C THR A 164 -3.65 2.00 0.28
N GLU A 165 -2.69 2.46 -0.51
CA GLU A 165 -2.20 3.84 -0.42
C GLU A 165 -3.28 4.85 -0.85
N LEU A 166 -4.07 4.52 -1.87
CA LEU A 166 -5.21 5.35 -2.27
C LEU A 166 -6.24 5.47 -1.14
N GLN A 167 -6.56 4.36 -0.47
CA GLN A 167 -7.49 4.37 0.67
C GLN A 167 -6.96 5.19 1.84
N ARG A 168 -5.66 5.09 2.15
CA ARG A 168 -5.00 5.90 3.20
C ARG A 168 -5.05 7.39 2.88
N GLU A 169 -4.72 7.75 1.66
CA GLU A 169 -4.70 9.15 1.22
C GLU A 169 -6.12 9.74 1.19
N ALA A 170 -7.10 9.00 0.67
CA ALA A 170 -8.51 9.40 0.66
C ALA A 170 -9.08 9.55 2.08
N ASN A 171 -8.70 8.68 3.00
CA ASN A 171 -9.07 8.81 4.40
C ASN A 171 -8.45 10.07 5.03
N LYS A 172 -7.14 10.28 4.83
CA LYS A 172 -6.42 11.43 5.38
C LYS A 172 -6.96 12.76 4.87
N ARG A 173 -7.30 12.86 3.58
CA ARG A 173 -7.74 14.13 2.95
C ARG A 173 -9.23 14.39 3.08
N TYR A 174 -10.04 13.34 3.00
CA TYR A 174 -11.50 13.48 2.85
C TYR A 174 -12.29 12.71 3.92
N GLY A 175 -11.63 12.00 4.83
CA GLY A 175 -12.30 11.16 5.83
C GLY A 175 -13.04 9.95 5.24
N TYR A 176 -12.73 9.53 4.01
CA TYR A 176 -13.41 8.40 3.39
C TYR A 176 -13.00 7.08 4.03
N SER A 177 -13.98 6.21 4.27
CA SER A 177 -13.69 4.83 4.66
C SER A 177 -13.04 4.05 3.51
N ALA A 178 -12.30 2.98 3.83
CA ALA A 178 -11.72 2.09 2.82
C ALA A 178 -12.79 1.54 1.87
N LYS A 179 -13.97 1.17 2.40
CA LYS A 179 -15.11 0.68 1.62
C LYS A 179 -15.63 1.74 0.65
N LYS A 180 -15.83 2.98 1.10
CA LYS A 180 -16.27 4.09 0.25
C LYS A 180 -15.26 4.37 -0.87
N THR A 181 -13.98 4.44 -0.55
CA THR A 181 -12.92 4.65 -1.54
C THR A 181 -12.92 3.55 -2.60
N LEU A 182 -12.98 2.29 -2.19
CA LEU A 182 -13.04 1.17 -3.13
C LEU A 182 -14.28 1.26 -4.03
N SER A 183 -15.46 1.57 -3.48
CA SER A 183 -16.70 1.69 -4.25
C SER A 183 -16.60 2.80 -5.32
N LEU A 184 -16.02 3.95 -4.97
CA LEU A 184 -15.82 5.06 -5.92
C LEU A 184 -14.85 4.66 -7.04
N VAL A 185 -13.72 4.04 -6.69
CA VAL A 185 -12.72 3.61 -7.71
C VAL A 185 -13.29 2.50 -8.59
N GLN A 186 -14.11 1.61 -8.03
CA GLN A 186 -14.80 0.57 -8.77
C GLN A 186 -15.79 1.16 -9.78
N SER A 187 -16.53 2.21 -9.40
CA SER A 187 -17.39 2.96 -10.33
C SER A 187 -16.57 3.62 -11.45
N LEU A 188 -15.43 4.25 -11.13
CA LEU A 188 -14.53 4.82 -12.13
C LEU A 188 -14.00 3.76 -13.12
N TYR A 189 -13.79 2.54 -12.66
CA TYR A 189 -13.34 1.42 -13.48
C TYR A 189 -14.48 0.80 -14.30
N GLU A 190 -15.62 0.47 -13.67
CA GLU A 190 -16.68 -0.32 -14.29
C GLU A 190 -17.60 0.53 -15.16
N ILE A 191 -17.96 1.75 -14.71
CA ILE A 191 -18.91 2.63 -15.37
C ILE A 191 -18.19 3.63 -16.27
N HIS A 192 -17.26 4.38 -15.70
CA HIS A 192 -16.60 5.50 -16.40
C HIS A 192 -15.41 5.09 -17.25
N LYS A 193 -14.82 3.91 -17.01
CA LYS A 193 -13.66 3.36 -17.78
C LYS A 193 -12.42 4.28 -17.80
N VAL A 194 -12.22 5.08 -16.74
CA VAL A 194 -11.13 6.09 -16.67
C VAL A 194 -9.94 5.66 -15.83
N VAL A 195 -10.02 4.53 -15.16
CA VAL A 195 -8.92 3.94 -14.37
C VAL A 195 -8.73 2.48 -14.72
N SER A 196 -7.55 1.93 -14.41
CA SER A 196 -7.29 0.49 -14.51
C SER A 196 -7.93 -0.27 -13.36
N TYR A 197 -7.83 -1.62 -13.37
CA TYR A 197 -8.43 -2.47 -12.34
C TYR A 197 -8.02 -2.03 -10.93
N PRO A 198 -8.98 -1.73 -10.05
CA PRO A 198 -8.70 -1.05 -8.79
C PRO A 198 -8.07 -1.93 -7.71
N ARG A 199 -8.24 -3.25 -7.78
CA ARG A 199 -7.68 -4.18 -6.77
C ARG A 199 -6.28 -4.62 -7.17
N THR A 200 -5.37 -3.70 -7.15
CA THR A 200 -3.94 -3.94 -7.42
C THR A 200 -3.10 -3.59 -6.19
N ASP A 201 -2.06 -4.36 -5.96
CA ASP A 201 -0.97 -4.08 -5.04
C ASP A 201 0.28 -3.56 -5.79
N SER A 202 0.23 -3.53 -7.11
CA SER A 202 1.29 -3.00 -7.93
C SER A 202 1.27 -1.46 -7.97
N ARG A 203 2.46 -0.87 -7.83
CA ARG A 203 2.71 0.58 -7.93
C ARG A 203 3.56 0.91 -9.15
N TYR A 204 3.59 0.00 -10.11
CA TYR A 204 4.43 0.09 -11.30
C TYR A 204 3.59 0.12 -12.58
N LEU A 205 4.15 0.70 -13.60
CA LEU A 205 3.64 0.65 -14.97
C LEU A 205 4.53 -0.24 -15.82
N SER A 206 3.97 -0.87 -16.82
CA SER A 206 4.73 -1.53 -17.87
C SER A 206 5.41 -0.50 -18.78
N ASN A 207 6.53 -0.90 -19.40
CA ASN A 207 7.31 0.01 -20.23
C ASN A 207 6.57 0.49 -21.49
N ASP A 208 5.65 -0.30 -22.03
CA ASP A 208 4.81 0.06 -23.18
C ASP A 208 3.88 1.24 -22.91
N ILE A 209 3.42 1.41 -21.67
CA ILE A 209 2.58 2.55 -21.24
C ILE A 209 3.34 3.89 -21.35
N LYS A 210 4.67 3.87 -21.26
CA LYS A 210 5.48 5.10 -21.32
C LYS A 210 5.20 5.95 -22.56
N ALA A 211 4.99 5.32 -23.70
CA ALA A 211 4.71 6.01 -24.96
C ALA A 211 3.33 6.72 -24.96
N THR A 212 2.37 6.24 -24.16
CA THR A 212 1.00 6.76 -24.12
C THR A 212 0.79 7.88 -23.07
N LEU A 213 1.81 8.19 -22.26
CA LEU A 213 1.66 9.15 -21.16
C LEU A 213 1.32 10.56 -21.62
N MET A 214 1.90 11.00 -22.74
CA MET A 214 1.64 12.35 -23.27
C MET A 214 0.18 12.48 -23.76
N GLU A 215 -0.35 11.47 -24.43
CA GLU A 215 -1.75 11.41 -24.84
C GLU A 215 -2.68 11.48 -23.62
N ARG A 216 -2.39 10.74 -22.57
CA ARG A 216 -3.16 10.76 -21.31
C ARG A 216 -3.11 12.11 -20.62
N LEU A 217 -1.95 12.78 -20.61
CA LEU A 217 -1.84 14.14 -20.08
C LEU A 217 -2.69 15.12 -20.89
N GLN A 218 -2.70 14.99 -22.22
CA GLN A 218 -3.54 15.83 -23.09
C GLN A 218 -5.04 15.61 -22.81
N ALA A 219 -5.46 14.38 -22.56
CA ALA A 219 -6.85 14.06 -22.24
C ALA A 219 -7.33 14.72 -20.94
N ILE A 220 -6.47 14.81 -19.91
CA ILE A 220 -6.84 15.37 -18.59
C ILE A 220 -6.54 16.86 -18.43
N ARG A 221 -5.87 17.52 -19.39
CA ARG A 221 -5.43 18.93 -19.26
C ARG A 221 -6.56 19.91 -18.96
N LYS A 222 -7.77 19.63 -19.43
CA LYS A 222 -8.95 20.47 -19.20
C LYS A 222 -9.47 20.39 -17.75
N TYR A 223 -9.10 19.36 -17.03
CA TYR A 223 -9.58 19.06 -15.67
C TYR A 223 -8.52 19.30 -14.59
N ASP A 224 -7.24 19.36 -14.98
CA ASP A 224 -6.12 19.53 -14.05
C ASP A 224 -5.06 20.45 -14.65
N SER A 225 -4.90 21.64 -14.05
CA SER A 225 -3.91 22.64 -14.48
C SER A 225 -2.46 22.12 -14.43
N ARG A 226 -2.16 21.17 -13.54
CA ARG A 226 -0.82 20.55 -13.44
C ARG A 226 -0.50 19.73 -14.70
N ALA A 227 -1.49 19.11 -15.32
CA ALA A 227 -1.31 18.42 -16.60
C ALA A 227 -0.96 19.40 -17.72
N GLU A 228 -1.60 20.56 -17.76
CA GLU A 228 -1.26 21.62 -18.72
C GLU A 228 0.15 22.16 -18.50
N GLU A 229 0.52 22.42 -17.26
CA GLU A 229 1.88 22.85 -16.90
C GLU A 229 2.94 21.79 -17.30
N ALA A 230 2.66 20.52 -17.03
CA ALA A 230 3.55 19.42 -17.41
C ALA A 230 3.76 19.33 -18.93
N ILE A 231 2.70 19.56 -19.72
CA ILE A 231 2.78 19.59 -21.18
C ILE A 231 3.61 20.78 -21.66
N LYS A 232 3.34 22.00 -21.14
CA LYS A 232 4.09 23.22 -21.47
C LYS A 232 5.57 23.08 -21.18
N ASN A 233 5.91 22.49 -20.05
CA ASN A 233 7.28 22.27 -19.60
C ASN A 233 7.95 21.04 -20.25
N LYS A 234 7.29 20.37 -21.19
CA LYS A 234 7.77 19.11 -21.83
C LYS A 234 8.26 18.09 -20.80
N ALA A 235 7.50 17.95 -19.71
CA ALA A 235 7.87 17.10 -18.60
C ALA A 235 8.10 15.65 -19.06
N LYS A 236 9.21 15.06 -18.59
CA LYS A 236 9.56 13.66 -18.87
C LYS A 236 9.49 12.86 -17.59
N VAL A 237 8.98 11.65 -17.68
CA VAL A 237 9.06 10.72 -16.53
C VAL A 237 10.48 10.20 -16.42
N ILE A 238 11.25 10.80 -15.51
CA ILE A 238 12.67 10.49 -15.29
C ILE A 238 12.84 9.28 -14.37
N LEU A 239 11.85 8.99 -13.52
CA LEU A 239 11.94 7.93 -12.52
C LEU A 239 11.85 6.55 -13.19
N LYS A 240 13.01 5.94 -13.48
CA LYS A 240 13.10 4.53 -13.92
C LYS A 240 12.38 3.56 -12.99
N LYS A 241 12.22 3.93 -11.71
CA LYS A 241 11.55 3.10 -10.68
C LYS A 241 10.04 2.96 -10.90
N VAL A 242 9.39 3.80 -11.70
CA VAL A 242 7.94 3.71 -11.98
C VAL A 242 7.64 2.63 -13.01
N PHE A 243 8.59 2.31 -13.90
CA PHE A 243 8.40 1.32 -14.96
C PHE A 243 9.16 0.05 -14.63
N ASN A 244 8.42 -1.05 -14.46
CA ASN A 244 9.02 -2.36 -14.18
C ASN A 244 8.07 -3.47 -14.61
N ASP A 245 8.31 -4.07 -15.76
CA ASP A 245 7.46 -5.12 -16.34
C ASP A 245 7.37 -6.38 -15.47
N SER A 246 8.40 -6.66 -14.67
CA SER A 246 8.39 -7.83 -13.77
C SER A 246 7.58 -7.63 -12.48
N LYS A 247 7.20 -6.39 -12.17
CA LYS A 247 6.43 -6.02 -10.96
C LYS A 247 5.04 -5.49 -11.28
N VAL A 248 4.66 -5.46 -12.53
CA VAL A 248 3.29 -5.18 -12.95
C VAL A 248 2.51 -6.49 -12.86
N THR A 249 1.51 -6.53 -12.01
CA THR A 249 0.59 -7.66 -11.81
C THR A 249 -0.77 -7.36 -12.39
#